data_0379363d1aff384c9e6804142d52acc3
#
_entry.id   0379363d1aff384c9e6804142d52acc3
#
_cell.length_a   1.000
_cell.length_b   1.000
_cell.length_c   1.000
_cell.angle_alpha   90.00
_cell.angle_beta   90.00
_cell.angle_gamma   90.00
#
_symmetry.space_group_name_H-M   'P 1'
#
loop_
_entity.id
_entity.type
_entity.pdbx_description
1 polymer ?
#
loop_
_entity_poly.entity_id
_entity_poly.type
_entity_poly.pdbx_seq_one_letter_code
_entity_poly.pdbx_strand_id
1 'polypeptide(L)'
;MALGSLSLAQTKRDEPQKKTIVDEVVWMVGDEPILLSDIEYQKLFLNQAKIDSIQANDTQVTRMVDMWVQNVISELGSKEKLEEYFNKKLSQIREERTVQARNEAIVEMMKSKISQGVQVTPSEISTFYKQLPKDSLPFIPKTVELQIIALEPQVPLSELDRVKGILRGYAEDVNSGKREFSTIARLYSEDKRTASRGGEYGFVGRAYLDPAFATAVFNLMDKTRVSPIIKTDEGYHIAQLIEKRGELVNFRHILLRPTVEESAIKAATARIDSIATAIRDEKITFDVAAQLYSDDKNTLNNGGLMTNTSNESEFSGSPNFRYEDLPQDIAKIAYELKPGEISKPFVMHTDKGLEQVAIIRIKEIHPEHIANMNSDFRRIKEMALGKKRARVIDEWIRARQEQTHIEINERYRNCHFQYPDWIHEDKK
;
A
#
# COMPACT_ATOMS: atom_id res chain seq x y z
N MET A 1 77.06 21.83 -18.85
CA MET A 1 76.57 23.09 -18.27
C MET A 1 75.37 23.56 -19.07
N ALA A 2 74.22 23.39 -18.50
CA ALA A 2 72.96 24.02 -18.98
C ALA A 2 72.02 24.14 -17.78
N LEU A 3 71.82 25.36 -17.35
CA LEU A 3 70.94 25.76 -16.26
C LEU A 3 69.50 25.76 -16.77
N GLY A 4 68.69 24.93 -16.22
CA GLY A 4 67.25 24.92 -16.46
C GLY A 4 66.57 25.87 -15.48
N SER A 5 65.84 26.84 -16.02
CA SER A 5 64.99 27.78 -15.29
C SER A 5 63.72 27.10 -14.80
N LEU A 6 63.51 27.07 -13.47
CA LEU A 6 62.25 26.70 -12.86
C LEU A 6 61.23 27.84 -13.04
N SER A 7 60.18 27.55 -13.77
CA SER A 7 58.98 28.41 -13.82
C SER A 7 58.08 28.08 -12.61
N LEU A 8 57.91 29.06 -11.75
CA LEU A 8 56.92 29.03 -10.65
C LEU A 8 55.50 29.17 -11.25
N ALA A 9 54.75 28.11 -11.29
CA ALA A 9 53.33 28.13 -11.56
C ALA A 9 52.63 28.68 -10.30
N GLN A 10 52.10 29.90 -10.39
CA GLN A 10 51.18 30.45 -9.40
C GLN A 10 49.87 29.62 -9.43
N THR A 11 49.66 28.81 -8.43
CA THR A 11 48.36 28.22 -8.13
C THR A 11 47.39 29.34 -7.71
N LYS A 12 46.45 29.67 -8.59
CA LYS A 12 45.27 30.41 -8.20
C LYS A 12 44.60 29.68 -7.02
N ARG A 13 44.55 30.28 -5.87
CA ARG A 13 43.69 29.84 -4.78
C ARG A 13 42.26 30.01 -5.27
N ASP A 14 41.57 28.88 -5.45
CA ASP A 14 40.12 28.87 -5.59
C ASP A 14 39.53 29.50 -4.31
N GLU A 15 38.85 30.62 -4.48
CA GLU A 15 37.96 31.15 -3.45
C GLU A 15 36.92 30.09 -3.17
N PRO A 16 36.58 29.81 -1.90
CA PRO A 16 35.52 28.87 -1.56
C PRO A 16 34.23 29.40 -2.18
N GLN A 17 33.69 28.66 -3.16
CA GLN A 17 32.32 28.91 -3.63
C GLN A 17 31.43 28.93 -2.40
N LYS A 18 30.80 30.08 -2.11
CA LYS A 18 29.72 30.17 -1.14
C LYS A 18 28.67 29.15 -1.55
N LYS A 19 28.62 28.01 -0.85
CA LYS A 19 27.49 27.06 -0.94
C LYS A 19 26.26 27.87 -0.58
N THR A 20 25.43 28.14 -1.56
CA THR A 20 24.10 28.72 -1.35
C THR A 20 23.29 27.63 -0.65
N ILE A 21 23.04 27.77 0.65
CA ILE A 21 22.13 26.90 1.38
C ILE A 21 20.74 27.29 0.87
N VAL A 22 20.11 26.40 0.10
CA VAL A 22 18.77 26.62 -0.47
C VAL A 22 17.69 26.50 0.61
N ASP A 23 17.95 25.67 1.62
CA ASP A 23 17.13 25.50 2.81
C ASP A 23 17.98 24.86 3.92
N GLU A 24 17.62 25.03 5.21
CA GLU A 24 18.36 24.43 6.33
C GLU A 24 17.62 23.18 6.82
N VAL A 25 18.33 22.05 6.87
CA VAL A 25 17.82 20.83 7.51
C VAL A 25 17.87 21.03 9.02
N VAL A 26 16.71 21.20 9.63
CA VAL A 26 16.59 21.42 11.07
C VAL A 26 16.57 20.09 11.82
N TRP A 27 16.02 19.05 11.21
CA TRP A 27 15.93 17.70 11.75
C TRP A 27 16.03 16.64 10.64
N MET A 28 16.51 15.47 11.05
CA MET A 28 16.42 14.24 10.26
C MET A 28 15.48 13.27 10.97
N VAL A 29 14.48 12.74 10.26
CA VAL A 29 13.62 11.67 10.75
C VAL A 29 13.83 10.48 9.82
N GLY A 30 14.69 9.56 10.23
CA GLY A 30 15.24 8.54 9.31
C GLY A 30 16.09 9.21 8.24
N ASP A 31 15.80 8.93 6.97
CA ASP A 31 16.47 9.53 5.81
C ASP A 31 15.75 10.80 5.28
N GLU A 32 14.63 11.21 5.88
CA GLU A 32 13.88 12.40 5.48
C GLU A 32 14.33 13.64 6.23
N PRO A 33 14.85 14.67 5.53
CA PRO A 33 15.18 15.96 6.13
C PRO A 33 13.91 16.77 6.38
N ILE A 34 13.77 17.32 7.59
CA ILE A 34 12.77 18.37 7.88
C ILE A 34 13.47 19.71 7.68
N LEU A 35 12.99 20.46 6.71
CA LEU A 35 13.54 21.75 6.35
C LEU A 35 12.98 22.86 7.27
N LEU A 36 13.74 23.93 7.44
CA LEU A 36 13.29 25.10 8.21
C LEU A 36 12.01 25.69 7.61
N SER A 37 11.93 25.74 6.30
CA SER A 37 10.75 26.20 5.56
C SER A 37 9.50 25.36 5.87
N ASP A 38 9.65 24.05 6.07
CA ASP A 38 8.54 23.16 6.42
C ASP A 38 7.93 23.48 7.78
N ILE A 39 8.76 23.95 8.72
CA ILE A 39 8.29 24.32 10.06
C ILE A 39 7.58 25.68 10.03
N GLU A 40 8.04 26.61 9.22
CA GLU A 40 7.58 28.00 9.24
C GLU A 40 6.18 28.16 8.66
N TYR A 41 5.92 27.66 7.47
CA TYR A 41 4.58 27.74 6.90
C TYR A 41 3.57 26.84 7.63
N GLN A 42 4.00 25.72 8.24
CA GLN A 42 3.12 24.93 9.11
C GLN A 42 2.55 25.77 10.25
N LYS A 43 3.35 26.67 10.85
CA LYS A 43 2.88 27.54 11.93
C LYS A 43 1.78 28.49 11.48
N LEU A 44 1.84 29.02 10.24
CA LEU A 44 0.77 29.86 9.70
C LEU A 44 -0.54 29.09 9.58
N PHE A 45 -0.50 27.87 9.05
CA PHE A 45 -1.67 27.01 8.95
C PHE A 45 -2.24 26.66 10.32
N LEU A 46 -1.37 26.27 11.27
CA LEU A 46 -1.80 25.91 12.63
C LEU A 46 -2.40 27.12 13.38
N ASN A 47 -1.82 28.33 13.18
CA ASN A 47 -2.37 29.55 13.78
C ASN A 47 -3.75 29.87 13.19
N GLN A 48 -3.89 29.82 11.85
CA GLN A 48 -5.17 30.05 11.20
C GLN A 48 -6.20 28.98 11.56
N ALA A 49 -5.79 27.72 11.68
CA ALA A 49 -6.67 26.64 12.11
C ALA A 49 -7.28 26.87 13.50
N LYS A 50 -6.51 27.44 14.43
CA LYS A 50 -7.02 27.86 15.75
C LYS A 50 -8.09 28.94 15.63
N ILE A 51 -7.86 29.95 14.79
CA ILE A 51 -8.83 31.02 14.54
C ILE A 51 -10.11 30.44 13.90
N ASP A 52 -9.97 29.52 12.96
CA ASP A 52 -11.05 28.89 12.24
C ASP A 52 -11.69 27.70 12.98
N SER A 53 -11.24 27.40 14.22
CA SER A 53 -11.71 26.29 15.06
C SER A 53 -11.63 24.91 14.39
N ILE A 54 -10.60 24.71 13.55
CA ILE A 54 -10.35 23.43 12.88
C ILE A 54 -9.57 22.51 13.83
N GLN A 55 -10.09 21.30 14.01
CA GLN A 55 -9.49 20.27 14.86
C GLN A 55 -9.37 18.95 14.12
N ALA A 56 -8.26 18.25 14.32
CA ALA A 56 -8.08 16.91 13.79
C ALA A 56 -8.94 15.90 14.57
N ASN A 57 -9.36 14.84 13.88
CA ASN A 57 -10.09 13.74 14.50
C ASN A 57 -9.11 12.87 15.31
N ASP A 58 -9.24 12.87 16.63
CA ASP A 58 -8.34 12.13 17.53
C ASP A 58 -8.33 10.62 17.28
N THR A 59 -9.44 10.03 16.87
CA THR A 59 -9.51 8.59 16.53
C THR A 59 -8.69 8.28 15.29
N GLN A 60 -8.73 9.15 14.27
CA GLN A 60 -7.92 8.99 13.07
C GLN A 60 -6.43 9.18 13.37
N VAL A 61 -6.08 10.22 14.15
CA VAL A 61 -4.70 10.48 14.57
C VAL A 61 -4.14 9.29 15.35
N THR A 62 -4.89 8.76 16.32
CA THR A 62 -4.47 7.58 17.09
C THR A 62 -4.21 6.38 16.18
N ARG A 63 -5.12 6.12 15.23
CA ARG A 63 -4.96 5.02 14.26
C ARG A 63 -3.71 5.19 13.38
N MET A 64 -3.44 6.40 12.91
CA MET A 64 -2.23 6.69 12.10
C MET A 64 -0.96 6.42 12.91
N VAL A 65 -0.92 6.87 14.17
CA VAL A 65 0.21 6.64 15.06
C VAL A 65 0.39 5.15 15.37
N ASP A 66 -0.72 4.43 15.59
CA ASP A 66 -0.67 2.98 15.84
C ASP A 66 -0.11 2.22 14.62
N MET A 67 -0.56 2.56 13.43
CA MET A 67 -0.05 1.96 12.19
C MET A 67 1.44 2.28 11.99
N TRP A 68 1.83 3.54 12.18
CA TRP A 68 3.22 3.94 12.07
C TRP A 68 4.12 3.18 13.06
N VAL A 69 3.72 3.11 14.34
CA VAL A 69 4.47 2.34 15.36
C VAL A 69 4.60 0.87 14.98
N GLN A 70 3.52 0.25 14.47
CA GLN A 70 3.56 -1.15 14.05
C GLN A 70 4.49 -1.37 12.86
N ASN A 71 4.48 -0.48 11.88
CA ASN A 71 5.37 -0.54 10.73
C ASN A 71 6.83 -0.44 11.16
N VAL A 72 7.19 0.56 11.97
CA VAL A 72 8.57 0.74 12.45
C VAL A 72 9.02 -0.44 13.33
N ILE A 73 8.13 -0.98 14.18
CA ILE A 73 8.45 -2.22 14.94
C ILE A 73 8.68 -3.40 14.00
N SER A 74 7.90 -3.51 12.91
CA SER A 74 8.07 -4.57 11.92
C SER A 74 9.41 -4.46 11.19
N GLU A 75 9.83 -3.25 10.84
CA GLU A 75 11.12 -2.97 10.18
C GLU A 75 12.31 -3.20 11.12
N LEU A 76 12.26 -2.71 12.33
CA LEU A 76 13.33 -2.84 13.31
C LEU A 76 13.35 -4.22 13.99
N GLY A 77 12.25 -4.96 13.92
CA GLY A 77 12.10 -6.33 14.42
C GLY A 77 11.59 -6.44 15.86
N SER A 78 11.65 -5.38 16.70
CA SER A 78 11.03 -5.40 18.04
C SER A 78 10.79 -4.00 18.62
N LYS A 79 9.94 -3.94 19.66
CA LYS A 79 9.70 -2.72 20.44
C LYS A 79 10.97 -2.21 21.13
N GLU A 80 11.79 -3.10 21.66
CA GLU A 80 13.03 -2.76 22.36
C GLU A 80 14.01 -2.06 21.41
N LYS A 81 14.15 -2.55 20.20
CA LYS A 81 14.97 -1.91 19.16
C LYS A 81 14.43 -0.56 18.74
N LEU A 82 13.11 -0.38 18.70
CA LEU A 82 12.50 0.93 18.45
C LEU A 82 12.82 1.91 19.59
N GLU A 83 12.70 1.50 20.86
CA GLU A 83 13.05 2.32 22.01
C GLU A 83 14.56 2.66 22.03
N GLU A 84 15.43 1.74 21.62
CA GLU A 84 16.86 1.96 21.47
C GLU A 84 17.18 2.93 20.34
N TYR A 85 16.56 2.76 19.15
CA TYR A 85 16.77 3.61 17.99
C TYR A 85 16.44 5.08 18.28
N PHE A 86 15.30 5.33 18.92
CA PHE A 86 14.88 6.70 19.29
C PHE A 86 15.46 7.18 20.63
N ASN A 87 16.14 6.29 21.37
CA ASN A 87 16.60 6.55 22.74
C ASN A 87 15.49 7.11 23.66
N LYS A 88 14.26 6.58 23.50
CA LYS A 88 13.05 7.01 24.23
C LYS A 88 12.15 5.81 24.49
N LYS A 89 11.30 5.93 25.53
CA LYS A 89 10.24 4.93 25.76
C LYS A 89 9.16 5.02 24.71
N LEU A 90 8.54 3.89 24.36
CA LEU A 90 7.45 3.83 23.38
C LEU A 90 6.31 4.82 23.69
N SER A 91 5.99 5.07 24.97
CA SER A 91 4.97 6.04 25.36
C SER A 91 5.34 7.46 24.95
N GLN A 92 6.61 7.87 25.12
CA GLN A 92 7.12 9.17 24.71
C GLN A 92 7.16 9.33 23.19
N ILE A 93 7.62 8.28 22.50
CA ILE A 93 7.61 8.22 21.02
C ILE A 93 6.18 8.41 20.49
N ARG A 94 5.21 7.70 21.08
CA ARG A 94 3.79 7.81 20.71
C ARG A 94 3.23 9.20 20.96
N GLU A 95 3.56 9.81 22.10
CA GLU A 95 3.10 11.15 22.44
C GLU A 95 3.62 12.20 21.44
N GLU A 96 4.93 12.19 21.16
CA GLU A 96 5.57 13.07 20.19
C GLU A 96 4.97 12.88 18.78
N ARG A 97 4.85 11.62 18.33
CA ARG A 97 4.27 11.32 17.02
C ARG A 97 2.78 11.69 16.93
N THR A 98 2.04 11.59 18.05
CA THR A 98 0.64 12.04 18.11
C THR A 98 0.50 13.53 17.89
N VAL A 99 1.38 14.33 18.53
CA VAL A 99 1.40 15.79 18.32
C VAL A 99 1.73 16.11 16.87
N GLN A 100 2.73 15.46 16.32
CA GLN A 100 3.14 15.66 14.93
C GLN A 100 2.03 15.27 13.96
N ALA A 101 1.46 14.06 14.07
CA ALA A 101 0.38 13.58 13.21
C ALA A 101 -0.88 14.47 13.29
N ARG A 102 -1.18 15.01 14.50
CA ARG A 102 -2.27 15.98 14.65
C ARG A 102 -2.00 17.27 13.90
N ASN A 103 -0.80 17.81 13.99
CA ASN A 103 -0.42 19.01 13.27
C ASN A 103 -0.44 18.81 11.75
N GLU A 104 0.10 17.70 11.25
CA GLU A 104 0.04 17.31 9.84
C GLU A 104 -1.42 17.24 9.34
N ALA A 105 -2.30 16.57 10.10
CA ALA A 105 -3.71 16.48 9.76
C ALA A 105 -4.39 17.85 9.70
N ILE A 106 -4.10 18.73 10.65
CA ILE A 106 -4.66 20.11 10.67
C ILE A 106 -4.16 20.90 9.47
N VAL A 107 -2.86 20.81 9.13
CA VAL A 107 -2.28 21.49 7.96
C VAL A 107 -2.97 21.03 6.66
N GLU A 108 -3.16 19.72 6.48
CA GLU A 108 -3.85 19.20 5.30
C GLU A 108 -5.34 19.61 5.24
N MET A 109 -6.02 19.64 6.38
CA MET A 109 -7.39 20.17 6.46
C MET A 109 -7.44 21.66 6.06
N MET A 110 -6.46 22.46 6.49
CA MET A 110 -6.35 23.87 6.12
C MET A 110 -6.08 24.04 4.62
N LYS A 111 -5.12 23.31 4.04
CA LYS A 111 -4.84 23.32 2.59
C LYS A 111 -6.08 22.94 1.80
N SER A 112 -6.80 21.90 2.24
CA SER A 112 -8.06 21.48 1.64
C SER A 112 -9.12 22.59 1.69
N LYS A 113 -9.28 23.27 2.85
CA LYS A 113 -10.22 24.38 3.03
C LYS A 113 -9.86 25.58 2.14
N ILE A 114 -8.59 25.97 2.08
CA ILE A 114 -8.11 27.10 1.27
C ILE A 114 -8.32 26.81 -0.22
N SER A 115 -8.10 25.57 -0.66
CA SER A 115 -8.27 25.16 -2.04
C SER A 115 -9.68 24.62 -2.35
N GLN A 116 -10.60 24.69 -1.38
CA GLN A 116 -11.99 24.27 -1.58
C GLN A 116 -12.66 25.07 -2.69
N GLY A 117 -13.35 24.38 -3.59
CA GLY A 117 -14.03 25.04 -4.73
C GLY A 117 -13.12 25.46 -5.89
N VAL A 118 -11.80 25.27 -5.78
CA VAL A 118 -10.89 25.48 -6.92
C VAL A 118 -11.21 24.47 -8.01
N GLN A 119 -11.55 24.98 -9.19
CA GLN A 119 -11.86 24.17 -10.38
C GLN A 119 -11.02 24.67 -11.56
N VAL A 120 -10.84 23.82 -12.56
CA VAL A 120 -10.19 24.17 -13.81
C VAL A 120 -11.17 24.06 -14.95
N THR A 121 -11.17 25.08 -15.83
CA THR A 121 -11.95 25.07 -17.06
C THR A 121 -11.22 24.30 -18.16
N PRO A 122 -11.93 23.81 -19.21
CA PRO A 122 -11.28 23.17 -20.36
C PRO A 122 -10.21 24.05 -21.03
N SER A 123 -10.44 25.38 -21.07
CA SER A 123 -9.46 26.32 -21.58
C SER A 123 -8.20 26.40 -20.76
N GLU A 124 -8.33 26.44 -19.43
CA GLU A 124 -7.18 26.41 -18.51
C GLU A 124 -6.38 25.12 -18.64
N ILE A 125 -7.08 23.97 -18.78
CA ILE A 125 -6.42 22.65 -18.96
C ILE A 125 -5.63 22.66 -20.27
N SER A 126 -6.23 23.14 -21.37
CA SER A 126 -5.56 23.24 -22.66
C SER A 126 -4.35 24.17 -22.61
N THR A 127 -4.46 25.30 -21.93
CA THR A 127 -3.37 26.26 -21.76
C THR A 127 -2.24 25.64 -20.93
N PHE A 128 -2.58 24.99 -19.82
CA PHE A 128 -1.64 24.27 -18.97
C PHE A 128 -0.85 23.23 -19.77
N TYR A 129 -1.56 22.39 -20.54
CA TYR A 129 -0.94 21.35 -21.37
C TYR A 129 0.03 21.92 -22.40
N LYS A 130 -0.35 23.01 -23.08
CA LYS A 130 0.50 23.69 -24.08
C LYS A 130 1.76 24.34 -23.49
N GLN A 131 1.68 24.75 -22.22
CA GLN A 131 2.80 25.37 -21.50
C GLN A 131 3.75 24.37 -20.84
N LEU A 132 3.33 23.11 -20.73
CA LEU A 132 4.20 22.07 -20.17
C LEU A 132 5.35 21.77 -21.13
N PRO A 133 6.59 21.74 -20.64
CA PRO A 133 7.70 21.15 -21.38
C PRO A 133 7.36 19.70 -21.75
N LYS A 134 7.71 19.28 -22.96
CA LYS A 134 7.43 17.92 -23.41
C LYS A 134 8.02 16.86 -22.48
N ASP A 135 9.16 17.13 -21.88
CA ASP A 135 9.87 16.26 -20.94
C ASP A 135 9.17 16.18 -19.55
N SER A 136 8.23 17.11 -19.28
CA SER A 136 7.44 17.12 -18.05
C SER A 136 6.08 16.44 -18.19
N LEU A 137 5.75 16.00 -19.41
CA LEU A 137 4.53 15.21 -19.62
C LEU A 137 4.78 13.78 -19.10
N PRO A 138 3.85 13.22 -18.30
CA PRO A 138 4.02 11.89 -17.78
C PRO A 138 4.06 10.84 -18.89
N PHE A 139 4.94 9.87 -18.74
CA PHE A 139 4.91 8.64 -19.52
C PHE A 139 3.78 7.77 -19.00
N ILE A 140 2.91 7.32 -19.88
CA ILE A 140 1.82 6.38 -19.57
C ILE A 140 2.32 5.00 -19.99
N PRO A 141 2.51 4.06 -19.06
CA PRO A 141 2.99 2.73 -19.38
C PRO A 141 1.94 1.92 -20.14
N LYS A 142 2.39 0.90 -20.87
CA LYS A 142 1.50 -0.08 -21.47
C LYS A 142 0.67 -0.74 -20.38
N THR A 143 -0.66 -0.81 -20.58
CA THR A 143 -1.57 -1.57 -19.72
C THR A 143 -2.41 -2.54 -20.53
N VAL A 144 -2.93 -3.56 -19.84
CA VAL A 144 -3.82 -4.55 -20.42
C VAL A 144 -5.11 -4.65 -19.59
N GLU A 145 -6.25 -4.79 -20.27
CA GLU A 145 -7.49 -5.24 -19.69
C GLU A 145 -7.68 -6.72 -19.99
N LEU A 146 -7.96 -7.52 -18.97
CA LEU A 146 -8.09 -8.96 -19.14
C LEU A 146 -9.26 -9.54 -18.35
N GLN A 147 -9.73 -10.68 -18.84
CA GLN A 147 -10.74 -11.51 -18.21
C GLN A 147 -10.12 -12.85 -17.84
N ILE A 148 -10.60 -13.46 -16.77
CA ILE A 148 -10.12 -14.73 -16.25
C ILE A 148 -11.29 -15.70 -16.02
N ILE A 149 -11.05 -16.96 -16.30
CA ILE A 149 -11.84 -18.11 -15.82
C ILE A 149 -10.88 -18.99 -15.06
N ALA A 150 -11.15 -19.24 -13.80
CA ALA A 150 -10.34 -20.10 -12.96
C ALA A 150 -11.18 -21.24 -12.37
N LEU A 151 -10.61 -22.43 -12.32
CA LEU A 151 -11.21 -23.61 -11.70
C LEU A 151 -10.36 -24.11 -10.54
N GLU A 152 -11.01 -24.40 -9.43
CA GLU A 152 -10.37 -25.06 -8.28
C GLU A 152 -10.29 -26.57 -8.55
N PRO A 153 -9.08 -27.18 -8.54
CA PRO A 153 -8.95 -28.63 -8.63
C PRO A 153 -9.66 -29.29 -7.45
N GLN A 154 -10.39 -30.38 -7.71
CA GLN A 154 -11.15 -31.07 -6.67
C GLN A 154 -10.21 -31.83 -5.73
N VAL A 155 -10.20 -31.45 -4.46
CA VAL A 155 -9.41 -32.12 -3.43
C VAL A 155 -10.13 -33.44 -3.02
N PRO A 156 -9.44 -34.59 -3.03
CA PRO A 156 -10.03 -35.86 -2.60
C PRO A 156 -10.48 -35.82 -1.13
N LEU A 157 -11.58 -36.49 -0.80
CA LEU A 157 -12.07 -36.60 0.57
C LEU A 157 -11.03 -37.19 1.54
N SER A 158 -10.24 -38.14 1.05
CA SER A 158 -9.14 -38.77 1.80
C SER A 158 -8.12 -37.76 2.26
N GLU A 159 -7.78 -36.77 1.42
CA GLU A 159 -6.86 -35.71 1.76
C GLU A 159 -7.44 -34.71 2.78
N LEU A 160 -8.72 -34.36 2.62
CA LEU A 160 -9.43 -33.56 3.60
C LEU A 160 -9.46 -34.22 4.99
N ASP A 161 -9.70 -35.53 5.03
CA ASP A 161 -9.72 -36.30 6.26
C ASP A 161 -8.31 -36.44 6.88
N ARG A 162 -7.27 -36.57 6.04
CA ARG A 162 -5.87 -36.55 6.47
C ARG A 162 -5.52 -35.23 7.19
N VAL A 163 -5.80 -34.10 6.55
CA VAL A 163 -5.52 -32.76 7.12
C VAL A 163 -6.28 -32.56 8.42
N LYS A 164 -7.56 -32.87 8.45
CA LYS A 164 -8.39 -32.79 9.67
C LYS A 164 -7.86 -33.73 10.78
N GLY A 165 -7.40 -34.93 10.41
CA GLY A 165 -6.79 -35.88 11.34
C GLY A 165 -5.54 -35.33 12.01
N ILE A 166 -4.65 -34.71 11.23
CA ILE A 166 -3.45 -34.03 11.73
C ILE A 166 -3.80 -32.91 12.70
N LEU A 167 -4.74 -32.02 12.34
CA LEU A 167 -5.17 -30.93 13.20
C LEU A 167 -5.82 -31.41 14.50
N ARG A 168 -6.60 -32.51 14.47
CA ARG A 168 -7.13 -33.15 15.69
C ARG A 168 -6.00 -33.64 16.60
N GLY A 169 -4.99 -34.31 16.03
CA GLY A 169 -3.82 -34.76 16.79
C GLY A 169 -3.07 -33.59 17.42
N TYR A 170 -2.89 -32.47 16.71
CA TYR A 170 -2.28 -31.27 17.29
C TYR A 170 -3.12 -30.70 18.42
N ALA A 171 -4.44 -30.61 18.24
CA ALA A 171 -5.34 -30.15 19.28
C ALA A 171 -5.30 -31.03 20.54
N GLU A 172 -5.25 -32.36 20.38
CA GLU A 172 -5.12 -33.32 21.47
C GLU A 172 -3.78 -33.19 22.21
N ASP A 173 -2.67 -33.05 21.47
CA ASP A 173 -1.34 -32.85 22.07
C ASP A 173 -1.28 -31.56 22.92
N VAL A 174 -1.92 -30.46 22.45
CA VAL A 174 -1.97 -29.21 23.20
C VAL A 174 -2.93 -29.32 24.39
N ASN A 175 -4.13 -29.83 24.20
CA ASN A 175 -5.15 -29.94 25.26
C ASN A 175 -4.70 -30.89 26.39
N SER A 176 -3.86 -31.89 26.09
CA SER A 176 -3.28 -32.79 27.08
C SER A 176 -1.98 -32.23 27.74
N GLY A 177 -1.49 -31.07 27.29
CA GLY A 177 -0.23 -30.49 27.77
C GLY A 177 1.04 -31.19 27.28
N LYS A 178 0.94 -32.12 26.33
CA LYS A 178 2.07 -32.86 25.78
C LYS A 178 2.98 -31.98 24.90
N ARG A 179 2.42 -31.00 24.22
CA ARG A 179 3.14 -30.06 23.34
C ARG A 179 2.56 -28.66 23.46
N GLU A 180 3.43 -27.67 23.33
CA GLU A 180 3.03 -26.27 23.26
C GLU A 180 2.47 -25.90 21.89
N PHE A 181 1.34 -25.16 21.86
CA PHE A 181 0.73 -24.70 20.61
C PHE A 181 1.70 -23.90 19.75
N SER A 182 2.45 -23.00 20.37
CA SER A 182 3.44 -22.15 19.70
C SER A 182 4.55 -22.97 19.02
N THR A 183 4.96 -24.09 19.60
CA THR A 183 5.96 -24.98 19.04
C THR A 183 5.40 -25.70 17.80
N ILE A 184 4.17 -26.21 17.88
CA ILE A 184 3.51 -26.86 16.73
C ILE A 184 3.31 -25.85 15.60
N ALA A 185 2.87 -24.64 15.92
CA ALA A 185 2.67 -23.59 14.94
C ALA A 185 3.96 -23.23 14.18
N ARG A 186 5.08 -23.08 14.88
CA ARG A 186 6.39 -22.81 14.24
C ARG A 186 6.85 -23.90 13.31
N LEU A 187 6.58 -25.16 13.64
CA LEU A 187 7.07 -26.31 12.89
C LEU A 187 6.16 -26.69 11.71
N TYR A 188 4.86 -26.49 11.85
CA TYR A 188 3.88 -27.12 10.95
C TYR A 188 2.82 -26.18 10.38
N SER A 189 2.70 -24.93 10.89
CA SER A 189 1.73 -23.99 10.32
C SER A 189 2.18 -23.53 8.93
N GLU A 190 1.29 -23.58 7.98
CA GLU A 190 1.50 -23.10 6.61
C GLU A 190 1.17 -21.60 6.44
N ASP A 191 0.70 -20.93 7.50
CA ASP A 191 0.62 -19.48 7.51
C ASP A 191 1.99 -18.85 7.84
N LYS A 192 2.76 -18.53 6.80
CA LYS A 192 4.11 -17.94 6.93
C LYS A 192 4.12 -16.61 7.68
N ARG A 193 2.99 -15.86 7.71
CA ARG A 193 2.88 -14.56 8.38
C ARG A 193 2.96 -14.68 9.91
N THR A 194 2.47 -15.80 10.46
CA THR A 194 2.35 -16.00 11.89
C THR A 194 3.19 -17.17 12.42
N ALA A 195 3.55 -18.14 11.59
CA ALA A 195 4.27 -19.36 11.99
C ALA A 195 5.55 -19.05 12.78
N SER A 196 6.39 -18.12 12.32
CA SER A 196 7.65 -17.74 12.98
C SER A 196 7.43 -17.18 14.40
N ARG A 197 6.28 -16.57 14.65
CA ARG A 197 5.85 -16.03 15.95
C ARG A 197 5.04 -17.03 16.77
N GLY A 198 5.10 -18.33 16.42
CA GLY A 198 4.32 -19.38 17.11
C GLY A 198 2.83 -19.32 16.84
N GLY A 199 2.43 -18.82 15.67
CA GLY A 199 1.05 -18.67 15.24
C GLY A 199 0.33 -17.43 15.78
N GLU A 200 1.02 -16.54 16.51
CA GLU A 200 0.41 -15.37 17.12
C GLU A 200 0.02 -14.31 16.06
N TYR A 201 -1.26 -13.95 16.07
CA TYR A 201 -1.84 -12.99 15.14
C TYR A 201 -1.74 -11.54 15.63
N GLY A 202 -1.80 -11.33 16.94
CA GLY A 202 -1.93 -10.02 17.57
C GLY A 202 -3.39 -9.62 17.82
N PHE A 203 -3.61 -8.43 18.42
CA PHE A 203 -4.96 -7.94 18.69
C PHE A 203 -5.67 -7.49 17.40
N VAL A 204 -6.82 -8.08 17.14
CA VAL A 204 -7.61 -7.82 15.92
C VAL A 204 -9.09 -7.79 16.23
N GLY A 205 -9.84 -6.93 15.53
CA GLY A 205 -11.29 -6.84 15.60
C GLY A 205 -11.97 -7.84 14.66
N ARG A 206 -13.23 -8.19 14.98
CA ARG A 206 -14.03 -9.18 14.26
C ARG A 206 -14.11 -8.92 12.74
N ALA A 207 -14.23 -7.67 12.34
CA ALA A 207 -14.42 -7.28 10.93
C ALA A 207 -13.21 -7.53 10.02
N TYR A 208 -12.03 -7.79 10.61
CA TYR A 208 -10.79 -8.05 9.86
C TYR A 208 -10.47 -9.53 9.68
N LEU A 209 -11.35 -10.40 10.14
CA LEU A 209 -11.18 -11.86 10.06
C LEU A 209 -12.25 -12.47 9.15
N ASP A 210 -11.93 -13.64 8.57
CA ASP A 210 -12.94 -14.47 7.92
C ASP A 210 -14.13 -14.72 8.88
N PRO A 211 -15.38 -14.63 8.45
CA PRO A 211 -16.55 -14.74 9.31
C PRO A 211 -16.61 -16.03 10.13
N ALA A 212 -16.24 -17.17 9.53
CA ALA A 212 -16.22 -18.46 10.22
C ALA A 212 -15.10 -18.50 11.26
N PHE A 213 -13.91 -18.00 10.90
CA PHE A 213 -12.76 -17.89 11.77
C PHE A 213 -13.04 -16.93 12.93
N ALA A 214 -13.57 -15.74 12.63
CA ALA A 214 -13.97 -14.75 13.63
C ALA A 214 -14.94 -15.33 14.66
N THR A 215 -15.97 -16.05 14.18
CA THR A 215 -16.96 -16.68 15.06
C THR A 215 -16.29 -17.67 16.02
N ALA A 216 -15.37 -18.49 15.52
CA ALA A 216 -14.69 -19.48 16.35
C ALA A 216 -13.78 -18.81 17.40
N VAL A 217 -12.92 -17.86 17.02
CA VAL A 217 -11.93 -17.27 17.95
C VAL A 217 -12.57 -16.34 18.97
N PHE A 218 -13.63 -15.59 18.59
CA PHE A 218 -14.36 -14.75 19.54
C PHE A 218 -15.19 -15.54 20.56
N ASN A 219 -15.52 -16.80 20.27
CA ASN A 219 -16.21 -17.70 21.21
C ASN A 219 -15.25 -18.45 22.14
N LEU A 220 -13.94 -18.41 21.91
CA LEU A 220 -12.97 -19.02 22.84
C LEU A 220 -13.00 -18.32 24.19
N MET A 221 -13.11 -19.08 25.28
CA MET A 221 -13.08 -18.58 26.64
C MET A 221 -11.86 -19.10 27.44
N ASP A 222 -11.40 -20.28 27.11
CA ASP A 222 -10.32 -20.96 27.80
C ASP A 222 -9.01 -20.82 27.01
N LYS A 223 -7.98 -20.25 27.66
CA LYS A 223 -6.66 -20.04 27.07
C LYS A 223 -5.85 -21.33 26.92
N THR A 224 -6.24 -22.37 27.63
CA THR A 224 -5.53 -23.66 27.63
C THR A 224 -6.08 -24.61 26.56
N ARG A 225 -7.26 -24.35 26.05
CA ARG A 225 -7.93 -25.19 25.06
C ARG A 225 -7.81 -24.67 23.64
N VAL A 226 -7.78 -25.61 22.70
CA VAL A 226 -7.78 -25.37 21.26
C VAL A 226 -9.20 -25.40 20.72
N SER A 227 -9.48 -24.56 19.74
CA SER A 227 -10.79 -24.53 19.04
C SER A 227 -11.10 -25.84 18.33
N PRO A 228 -12.36 -26.09 17.99
CA PRO A 228 -12.68 -27.01 16.90
C PRO A 228 -11.97 -26.63 15.60
N ILE A 229 -11.91 -27.55 14.65
CA ILE A 229 -11.37 -27.28 13.32
C ILE A 229 -12.25 -26.27 12.61
N ILE A 230 -11.65 -25.19 12.11
CA ILE A 230 -12.31 -24.11 11.39
C ILE A 230 -11.94 -24.23 9.92
N LYS A 231 -12.94 -24.24 9.05
CA LYS A 231 -12.74 -24.20 7.59
C LYS A 231 -12.89 -22.75 7.13
N THR A 232 -11.91 -22.25 6.39
CA THR A 232 -11.96 -20.96 5.66
C THR A 232 -11.55 -21.16 4.21
N ASP A 233 -11.60 -20.10 3.42
CA ASP A 233 -11.06 -20.15 2.05
C ASP A 233 -9.53 -20.36 2.01
N GLU A 234 -8.79 -20.10 3.09
CA GLU A 234 -7.34 -20.35 3.16
C GLU A 234 -6.98 -21.81 3.46
N GLY A 235 -7.91 -22.59 4.00
CA GLY A 235 -7.69 -23.98 4.42
C GLY A 235 -8.37 -24.35 5.73
N TYR A 236 -7.75 -25.25 6.49
CA TYR A 236 -8.25 -25.71 7.78
C TYR A 236 -7.38 -25.19 8.92
N HIS A 237 -8.03 -24.67 9.94
CA HIS A 237 -7.36 -24.03 11.08
C HIS A 237 -7.78 -24.66 12.40
N ILE A 238 -6.89 -24.54 13.39
CA ILE A 238 -7.20 -24.59 14.81
C ILE A 238 -6.63 -23.33 15.46
N ALA A 239 -7.28 -22.85 16.51
CA ALA A 239 -6.87 -21.62 17.20
C ALA A 239 -6.85 -21.80 18.72
N GLN A 240 -5.98 -21.03 19.41
CA GLN A 240 -5.90 -20.93 20.86
C GLN A 240 -5.95 -19.47 21.29
N LEU A 241 -6.76 -19.17 22.30
CA LEU A 241 -6.88 -17.83 22.84
C LEU A 241 -5.62 -17.42 23.61
N ILE A 242 -5.12 -16.22 23.37
CA ILE A 242 -4.09 -15.56 24.20
C ILE A 242 -4.76 -14.58 25.15
N GLU A 243 -5.50 -13.60 24.62
CA GLU A 243 -6.12 -12.54 25.41
C GLU A 243 -7.31 -11.90 24.68
N LYS A 244 -8.29 -11.40 25.46
CA LYS A 244 -9.36 -10.54 24.95
C LYS A 244 -9.28 -9.17 25.61
N ARG A 245 -9.50 -8.11 24.81
CA ARG A 245 -9.56 -6.71 25.28
C ARG A 245 -10.72 -6.00 24.60
N GLY A 246 -11.86 -5.90 25.31
CA GLY A 246 -13.08 -5.35 24.73
C GLY A 246 -13.47 -6.08 23.45
N GLU A 247 -13.56 -5.34 22.35
CA GLU A 247 -13.91 -5.86 21.02
C GLU A 247 -12.71 -6.44 20.23
N LEU A 248 -11.55 -6.59 20.88
CA LEU A 248 -10.34 -7.14 20.26
C LEU A 248 -9.99 -8.49 20.85
N VAL A 249 -9.50 -9.40 20.01
CA VAL A 249 -8.98 -10.72 20.41
C VAL A 249 -7.55 -10.89 19.93
N ASN A 250 -6.67 -11.39 20.80
CA ASN A 250 -5.36 -11.92 20.45
C ASN A 250 -5.39 -13.44 20.58
N PHE A 251 -4.95 -14.14 19.54
CA PHE A 251 -4.97 -15.60 19.46
C PHE A 251 -3.74 -16.11 18.69
N ARG A 252 -3.51 -17.42 18.81
CA ARG A 252 -2.60 -18.18 17.95
C ARG A 252 -3.41 -19.10 17.06
N HIS A 253 -2.91 -19.34 15.84
CA HIS A 253 -3.53 -20.33 14.96
C HIS A 253 -2.49 -21.20 14.25
N ILE A 254 -2.94 -22.35 13.80
CA ILE A 254 -2.23 -23.25 12.90
C ILE A 254 -3.12 -23.41 11.67
N LEU A 255 -2.55 -23.17 10.50
CA LEU A 255 -3.17 -23.38 9.21
C LEU A 255 -2.53 -24.58 8.54
N LEU A 256 -3.36 -25.50 8.04
CA LEU A 256 -2.95 -26.54 7.09
C LEU A 256 -3.85 -26.47 5.84
N ARG A 257 -3.23 -26.60 4.68
CA ARG A 257 -3.90 -26.66 3.39
C ARG A 257 -3.95 -28.11 2.89
N PRO A 258 -5.09 -28.56 2.35
CA PRO A 258 -5.11 -29.84 1.65
C PRO A 258 -4.21 -29.75 0.41
N THR A 259 -3.42 -30.77 0.17
CA THR A 259 -2.57 -30.88 -1.01
C THR A 259 -3.42 -31.24 -2.22
N VAL A 260 -3.24 -30.51 -3.31
CA VAL A 260 -3.89 -30.84 -4.58
C VAL A 260 -3.07 -31.91 -5.31
N GLU A 261 -3.68 -33.02 -5.62
CA GLU A 261 -3.02 -34.09 -6.39
C GLU A 261 -2.88 -33.69 -7.86
N GLU A 262 -1.79 -34.11 -8.49
CA GLU A 262 -1.53 -33.84 -9.91
C GLU A 262 -2.68 -34.38 -10.83
N SER A 263 -3.34 -35.45 -10.45
CA SER A 263 -4.52 -35.99 -11.11
C SER A 263 -5.69 -35.00 -11.13
N ALA A 264 -5.92 -34.28 -10.03
CA ALA A 264 -6.97 -33.26 -9.92
C ALA A 264 -6.63 -32.01 -10.76
N ILE A 265 -5.35 -31.57 -10.78
CA ILE A 265 -4.90 -30.50 -11.66
C ILE A 265 -5.12 -30.89 -13.14
N LYS A 266 -4.74 -32.08 -13.54
CA LYS A 266 -4.96 -32.60 -14.91
C LYS A 266 -6.44 -32.61 -15.27
N ALA A 267 -7.32 -33.06 -14.38
CA ALA A 267 -8.76 -33.04 -14.59
C ALA A 267 -9.33 -31.65 -14.75
N ALA A 268 -8.92 -30.70 -13.89
CA ALA A 268 -9.29 -29.29 -13.99
C ALA A 268 -8.76 -28.67 -15.30
N THR A 269 -7.53 -28.99 -15.70
CA THR A 269 -6.93 -28.53 -16.96
C THR A 269 -7.73 -29.03 -18.17
N ALA A 270 -8.12 -30.28 -18.21
CA ALA A 270 -8.94 -30.83 -19.30
C ALA A 270 -10.33 -30.18 -19.35
N ARG A 271 -10.94 -29.92 -18.19
CA ARG A 271 -12.23 -29.23 -18.09
C ARG A 271 -12.16 -27.80 -18.61
N ILE A 272 -11.15 -27.01 -18.17
CA ILE A 272 -11.00 -25.61 -18.60
C ILE A 272 -10.61 -25.52 -20.08
N ASP A 273 -9.85 -26.47 -20.61
CA ASP A 273 -9.51 -26.52 -22.04
C ASP A 273 -10.76 -26.80 -22.91
N SER A 274 -11.67 -27.64 -22.42
CA SER A 274 -12.98 -27.84 -23.07
C SER A 274 -13.80 -26.55 -23.09
N ILE A 275 -13.79 -25.76 -22.00
CA ILE A 275 -14.44 -24.44 -21.93
C ILE A 275 -13.78 -23.47 -22.91
N ALA A 276 -12.46 -23.41 -22.94
CA ALA A 276 -11.71 -22.57 -23.87
C ALA A 276 -12.00 -22.91 -25.32
N THR A 277 -12.13 -24.20 -25.64
CA THR A 277 -12.51 -24.66 -26.97
C THR A 277 -13.93 -24.23 -27.34
N ALA A 278 -14.89 -24.38 -26.44
CA ALA A 278 -16.25 -23.90 -26.68
C ALA A 278 -16.35 -22.41 -26.91
N ILE A 279 -15.48 -21.61 -26.25
CA ILE A 279 -15.40 -20.17 -26.47
C ILE A 279 -14.76 -19.86 -27.82
N ARG A 280 -13.66 -20.55 -28.20
CA ARG A 280 -13.00 -20.37 -29.51
C ARG A 280 -13.91 -20.78 -30.66
N ASP A 281 -14.76 -21.78 -30.47
CA ASP A 281 -15.78 -22.21 -31.42
C ASP A 281 -17.04 -21.34 -31.44
N GLU A 282 -17.04 -20.22 -30.68
CA GLU A 282 -18.16 -19.25 -30.54
C GLU A 282 -19.48 -19.88 -30.05
N LYS A 283 -19.42 -21.08 -29.41
CA LYS A 283 -20.60 -21.76 -28.83
C LYS A 283 -21.07 -21.02 -27.55
N ILE A 284 -20.17 -20.31 -26.87
CA ILE A 284 -20.42 -19.55 -25.66
C ILE A 284 -19.47 -18.35 -25.63
N THR A 285 -19.90 -17.21 -25.10
CA THR A 285 -19.02 -16.07 -24.89
C THR A 285 -18.16 -16.25 -23.63
N PHE A 286 -17.02 -15.59 -23.58
CA PHE A 286 -16.11 -15.64 -22.39
C PHE A 286 -16.85 -15.17 -21.13
N ASP A 287 -17.64 -14.10 -21.24
CA ASP A 287 -18.40 -13.53 -20.11
C ASP A 287 -19.39 -14.51 -19.52
N VAL A 288 -20.16 -15.20 -20.39
CA VAL A 288 -21.13 -16.22 -19.96
C VAL A 288 -20.40 -17.44 -19.40
N ALA A 289 -19.30 -17.86 -20.02
CA ALA A 289 -18.50 -18.97 -19.51
C ALA A 289 -17.90 -18.67 -18.13
N ALA A 290 -17.45 -17.43 -17.89
CA ALA A 290 -16.96 -17.00 -16.58
C ALA A 290 -18.06 -17.10 -15.52
N GLN A 291 -19.27 -16.60 -15.81
CA GLN A 291 -20.40 -16.68 -14.88
C GLN A 291 -20.86 -18.10 -14.57
N LEU A 292 -20.80 -19.01 -15.55
CA LEU A 292 -21.31 -20.39 -15.39
C LEU A 292 -20.29 -21.36 -14.78
N TYR A 293 -19.00 -21.13 -15.04
CA TYR A 293 -17.98 -22.14 -14.77
C TYR A 293 -16.84 -21.69 -13.88
N SER A 294 -16.62 -20.36 -13.71
CA SER A 294 -15.49 -19.87 -12.92
C SER A 294 -15.75 -20.06 -11.43
N ASP A 295 -14.74 -20.53 -10.71
CA ASP A 295 -14.73 -20.57 -9.24
C ASP A 295 -14.17 -19.28 -8.63
N ASP A 296 -13.65 -18.33 -9.45
CA ASP A 296 -13.16 -17.04 -8.98
C ASP A 296 -14.30 -16.09 -8.61
N LYS A 297 -14.58 -15.99 -7.32
CA LYS A 297 -15.67 -15.17 -6.76
C LYS A 297 -15.51 -13.67 -7.04
N ASN A 298 -14.29 -13.21 -7.30
CA ASN A 298 -14.02 -11.78 -7.50
C ASN A 298 -14.44 -11.31 -8.89
N THR A 299 -14.38 -12.19 -9.89
CA THR A 299 -14.58 -11.84 -11.30
C THR A 299 -15.80 -12.49 -11.94
N LEU A 300 -16.33 -13.60 -11.36
CA LEU A 300 -17.41 -14.34 -11.99
C LEU A 300 -18.66 -13.50 -12.30
N ASN A 301 -19.04 -12.58 -11.40
CA ASN A 301 -20.22 -11.72 -11.56
C ASN A 301 -19.99 -10.55 -12.53
N ASN A 302 -18.73 -10.33 -12.92
CA ASN A 302 -18.32 -9.28 -13.86
C ASN A 302 -17.82 -9.88 -15.20
N GLY A 303 -18.35 -11.05 -15.58
CA GLY A 303 -17.96 -11.72 -16.83
C GLY A 303 -16.46 -12.09 -16.89
N GLY A 304 -15.85 -12.34 -15.74
CA GLY A 304 -14.43 -12.63 -15.62
C GLY A 304 -13.51 -11.42 -15.65
N LEU A 305 -14.00 -10.18 -15.81
CA LEU A 305 -13.17 -8.98 -15.89
C LEU A 305 -12.43 -8.74 -14.57
N MET A 306 -11.11 -8.69 -14.64
CA MET A 306 -10.26 -8.39 -13.49
C MET A 306 -10.25 -6.90 -13.16
N THR A 307 -10.12 -6.60 -11.87
CA THR A 307 -9.96 -5.24 -11.36
C THR A 307 -8.65 -5.13 -10.61
N ASN A 308 -7.88 -4.10 -10.89
CA ASN A 308 -6.61 -3.83 -10.21
C ASN A 308 -6.87 -3.41 -8.76
N THR A 309 -6.39 -4.21 -7.82
CA THR A 309 -6.55 -3.98 -6.38
C THR A 309 -5.25 -3.56 -5.70
N SER A 310 -4.18 -3.35 -6.46
CA SER A 310 -2.90 -2.89 -5.93
C SER A 310 -3.01 -1.45 -5.42
N ASN A 311 -2.76 -1.23 -4.14
CA ASN A 311 -2.76 0.11 -3.54
C ASN A 311 -1.58 0.97 -4.03
N GLU A 312 -0.54 0.35 -4.58
CA GLU A 312 0.64 1.04 -5.12
C GLU A 312 0.47 1.43 -6.59
N SER A 313 -0.57 0.92 -7.24
CA SER A 313 -0.85 1.20 -8.64
C SER A 313 -1.70 2.45 -8.81
N GLU A 314 -1.30 3.32 -9.73
CA GLU A 314 -2.13 4.45 -10.18
C GLU A 314 -3.43 4.02 -10.88
N PHE A 315 -3.51 2.75 -11.31
CA PHE A 315 -4.67 2.13 -11.93
C PHE A 315 -5.55 1.37 -10.94
N SER A 316 -5.30 1.51 -9.64
CA SER A 316 -6.11 0.87 -8.59
C SER A 316 -7.60 1.19 -8.76
N GLY A 317 -8.45 0.18 -8.63
CA GLY A 317 -9.91 0.29 -8.85
C GLY A 317 -10.34 0.31 -10.32
N SER A 318 -9.42 0.22 -11.30
CA SER A 318 -9.72 0.13 -12.73
C SER A 318 -9.42 -1.28 -13.28
N PRO A 319 -9.89 -1.61 -14.51
CA PRO A 319 -9.52 -2.87 -15.16
C PRO A 319 -8.13 -2.85 -15.81
N ASN A 320 -7.40 -1.76 -15.69
CA ASN A 320 -6.09 -1.58 -16.30
C ASN A 320 -4.98 -2.12 -15.41
N PHE A 321 -4.11 -2.95 -15.97
CA PHE A 321 -2.97 -3.52 -15.28
C PHE A 321 -1.67 -3.24 -16.03
N ARG A 322 -0.67 -2.73 -15.32
CA ARG A 322 0.72 -2.82 -15.75
C ARG A 322 1.23 -4.24 -15.50
N TYR A 323 2.39 -4.56 -16.06
CA TYR A 323 3.02 -5.88 -15.86
C TYR A 323 3.23 -6.21 -14.37
N GLU A 324 3.71 -5.23 -13.61
CA GLU A 324 3.98 -5.33 -12.17
C GLU A 324 2.74 -5.36 -11.29
N ASP A 325 1.59 -4.92 -11.80
CA ASP A 325 0.32 -4.94 -11.07
C ASP A 325 -0.36 -6.31 -11.07
N LEU A 326 0.05 -7.20 -11.96
CA LEU A 326 -0.50 -8.55 -12.10
C LEU A 326 0.32 -9.57 -11.32
N PRO A 327 -0.33 -10.64 -10.80
CA PRO A 327 0.38 -11.82 -10.34
C PRO A 327 1.32 -12.35 -11.43
N GLN A 328 2.51 -12.77 -11.04
CA GLN A 328 3.59 -13.12 -11.98
C GLN A 328 3.19 -14.20 -13.00
N ASP A 329 2.36 -15.19 -12.56
CA ASP A 329 1.88 -16.27 -13.42
C ASP A 329 0.95 -15.74 -14.51
N ILE A 330 0.12 -14.73 -14.21
CA ILE A 330 -0.79 -14.09 -15.15
C ILE A 330 -0.02 -13.10 -16.03
N ALA A 331 0.85 -12.29 -15.46
CA ALA A 331 1.57 -11.21 -16.16
C ALA A 331 2.36 -11.74 -17.37
N LYS A 332 3.10 -12.84 -17.18
CA LYS A 332 3.90 -13.47 -18.25
C LYS A 332 3.05 -13.86 -19.46
N ILE A 333 1.85 -14.40 -19.22
CA ILE A 333 0.95 -14.85 -20.27
C ILE A 333 0.21 -13.66 -20.88
N ALA A 334 -0.32 -12.78 -20.05
CA ALA A 334 -1.14 -11.64 -20.50
C ALA A 334 -0.41 -10.71 -21.47
N TYR A 335 0.88 -10.48 -21.23
CA TYR A 335 1.68 -9.57 -22.03
C TYR A 335 2.21 -10.17 -23.36
N GLU A 336 2.04 -11.47 -23.56
CA GLU A 336 2.35 -12.18 -24.82
C GLU A 336 1.13 -12.30 -25.72
N LEU A 337 -0.09 -12.21 -25.17
CA LEU A 337 -1.34 -12.38 -25.92
C LEU A 337 -1.74 -11.09 -26.66
N LYS A 338 -2.53 -11.28 -27.72
CA LYS A 338 -3.16 -10.21 -28.49
C LYS A 338 -4.60 -9.94 -28.00
N PRO A 339 -5.18 -8.77 -28.30
CA PRO A 339 -6.58 -8.49 -28.01
C PRO A 339 -7.51 -9.57 -28.58
N GLY A 340 -8.42 -10.08 -27.75
CA GLY A 340 -9.35 -11.17 -28.10
C GLY A 340 -8.78 -12.57 -27.96
N GLU A 341 -7.46 -12.73 -27.85
CA GLU A 341 -6.81 -14.03 -27.75
C GLU A 341 -7.00 -14.65 -26.35
N ILE A 342 -7.25 -15.96 -26.34
CA ILE A 342 -7.44 -16.76 -25.12
C ILE A 342 -6.17 -17.61 -24.91
N SER A 343 -5.64 -17.59 -23.70
CA SER A 343 -4.46 -18.36 -23.32
C SER A 343 -4.71 -19.88 -23.43
N LYS A 344 -3.63 -20.63 -23.36
CA LYS A 344 -3.70 -22.04 -22.95
C LYS A 344 -4.01 -22.12 -21.45
N PRO A 345 -4.58 -23.24 -20.97
CA PRO A 345 -4.69 -23.49 -19.53
C PRO A 345 -3.33 -23.41 -18.84
N PHE A 346 -3.28 -22.75 -17.68
CA PHE A 346 -2.09 -22.66 -16.84
C PHE A 346 -2.46 -22.77 -15.37
N VAL A 347 -1.50 -23.20 -14.55
CA VAL A 347 -1.66 -23.24 -13.09
C VAL A 347 -1.24 -21.90 -12.51
N MET A 348 -2.04 -21.36 -11.61
CA MET A 348 -1.75 -20.15 -10.87
C MET A 348 -1.98 -20.36 -9.38
N HIS A 349 -1.40 -19.46 -8.57
CA HIS A 349 -1.64 -19.43 -7.14
C HIS A 349 -2.45 -18.19 -6.79
N THR A 350 -3.48 -18.38 -5.99
CA THR A 350 -4.22 -17.24 -5.41
C THR A 350 -3.38 -16.54 -4.35
N ASP A 351 -3.76 -15.31 -3.95
CA ASP A 351 -3.14 -14.59 -2.84
C ASP A 351 -3.16 -15.38 -1.52
N LYS A 352 -4.10 -16.32 -1.40
CA LYS A 352 -4.24 -17.25 -0.27
C LYS A 352 -3.35 -18.49 -0.40
N GLY A 353 -2.59 -18.62 -1.49
CA GLY A 353 -1.68 -19.74 -1.74
C GLY A 353 -2.38 -21.04 -2.18
N LEU A 354 -3.59 -20.94 -2.72
CA LEU A 354 -4.31 -22.09 -3.30
C LEU A 354 -3.98 -22.21 -4.78
N GLU A 355 -3.81 -23.45 -5.25
CA GLU A 355 -3.63 -23.73 -6.68
C GLU A 355 -4.95 -23.69 -7.41
N GLN A 356 -4.99 -23.01 -8.55
CA GLN A 356 -6.10 -22.96 -9.49
C GLN A 356 -5.58 -23.18 -10.91
N VAL A 357 -6.43 -23.72 -11.77
CA VAL A 357 -6.16 -23.79 -13.22
C VAL A 357 -6.98 -22.71 -13.90
N ALA A 358 -6.32 -21.86 -14.68
CA ALA A 358 -6.95 -20.70 -15.28
C ALA A 358 -6.71 -20.60 -16.79
N ILE A 359 -7.61 -19.88 -17.45
CA ILE A 359 -7.39 -19.26 -18.77
C ILE A 359 -7.70 -17.79 -18.67
N ILE A 360 -6.97 -16.97 -19.43
CA ILE A 360 -7.22 -15.54 -19.56
C ILE A 360 -7.53 -15.18 -21.01
N ARG A 361 -8.29 -14.10 -21.18
CA ARG A 361 -8.51 -13.44 -22.47
C ARG A 361 -8.11 -11.98 -22.34
N ILE A 362 -7.30 -11.50 -23.27
CA ILE A 362 -7.05 -10.05 -23.37
C ILE A 362 -8.26 -9.38 -24.00
N LYS A 363 -8.84 -8.43 -23.26
CA LYS A 363 -9.97 -7.62 -23.74
C LYS A 363 -9.47 -6.43 -24.54
N GLU A 364 -8.52 -5.68 -23.98
CA GLU A 364 -7.94 -4.49 -24.60
C GLU A 364 -6.47 -4.33 -24.19
N ILE A 365 -5.68 -3.73 -25.08
CA ILE A 365 -4.29 -3.32 -24.82
C ILE A 365 -4.19 -1.83 -25.05
N HIS A 366 -3.77 -1.10 -24.03
CA HIS A 366 -3.45 0.32 -24.12
C HIS A 366 -1.92 0.46 -24.25
N PRO A 367 -1.42 0.89 -25.42
CA PRO A 367 0.02 1.01 -25.64
C PRO A 367 0.62 2.13 -24.81
N GLU A 368 1.90 1.98 -24.48
CA GLU A 368 2.64 3.06 -23.84
C GLU A 368 2.69 4.31 -24.71
N HIS A 369 2.59 5.46 -24.06
CA HIS A 369 2.65 6.76 -24.77
C HIS A 369 2.96 7.90 -23.79
N ILE A 370 3.35 9.05 -24.36
CA ILE A 370 3.40 10.29 -23.58
C ILE A 370 2.00 10.84 -23.46
N ALA A 371 1.62 11.23 -22.24
CA ALA A 371 0.26 11.72 -21.94
C ALA A 371 -0.18 12.80 -22.92
N ASN A 372 -1.41 12.66 -23.43
CA ASN A 372 -1.98 13.57 -24.39
C ASN A 372 -3.45 13.93 -24.07
N MET A 373 -3.93 15.02 -24.65
CA MET A 373 -5.27 15.57 -24.36
C MET A 373 -6.43 14.67 -24.79
N ASN A 374 -6.21 13.71 -25.71
CA ASN A 374 -7.28 12.86 -26.23
C ASN A 374 -7.55 11.66 -25.32
N SER A 375 -6.48 10.94 -24.94
CA SER A 375 -6.59 9.73 -24.13
C SER A 375 -6.50 10.01 -22.62
N ASP A 376 -5.75 11.06 -22.20
CA ASP A 376 -5.36 11.28 -20.82
C ASP A 376 -5.90 12.57 -20.22
N PHE A 377 -7.03 13.06 -20.78
CA PHE A 377 -7.64 14.32 -20.35
C PHE A 377 -7.87 14.41 -18.84
N ARG A 378 -8.33 13.32 -18.21
CA ARG A 378 -8.56 13.28 -16.77
C ARG A 378 -7.26 13.51 -15.99
N ARG A 379 -6.19 12.85 -16.39
CA ARG A 379 -4.87 12.99 -15.74
C ARG A 379 -4.30 14.39 -15.90
N ILE A 380 -4.36 14.93 -17.11
CA ILE A 380 -3.92 16.31 -17.39
C ILE A 380 -4.77 17.33 -16.61
N LYS A 381 -6.08 17.09 -16.49
CA LYS A 381 -6.99 17.89 -15.66
C LYS A 381 -6.57 17.87 -14.18
N GLU A 382 -6.26 16.70 -13.64
CA GLU A 382 -5.80 16.59 -12.24
C GLU A 382 -4.47 17.30 -12.03
N MET A 383 -3.52 17.21 -12.97
CA MET A 383 -2.26 17.94 -12.91
C MET A 383 -2.50 19.47 -12.96
N ALA A 384 -3.36 19.96 -13.85
CA ALA A 384 -3.72 21.36 -13.93
C ALA A 384 -4.42 21.85 -12.65
N LEU A 385 -5.33 21.03 -12.10
CA LEU A 385 -6.01 21.30 -10.84
C LEU A 385 -5.04 21.36 -9.67
N GLY A 386 -4.13 20.38 -9.59
CA GLY A 386 -3.07 20.36 -8.55
C GLY A 386 -2.21 21.61 -8.61
N LYS A 387 -1.75 22.02 -9.80
CA LYS A 387 -0.98 23.27 -9.98
C LYS A 387 -1.79 24.51 -9.57
N LYS A 388 -3.07 24.57 -9.94
CA LYS A 388 -3.95 25.72 -9.57
C LYS A 388 -4.16 25.75 -8.05
N ARG A 389 -4.40 24.61 -7.40
CA ARG A 389 -4.52 24.52 -5.94
C ARG A 389 -3.24 24.94 -5.23
N ALA A 390 -2.08 24.47 -5.70
CA ALA A 390 -0.79 24.87 -5.15
C ALA A 390 -0.59 26.37 -5.23
N ARG A 391 -0.93 26.99 -6.37
CA ARG A 391 -0.86 28.46 -6.55
C ARG A 391 -1.78 29.19 -5.57
N VAL A 392 -3.02 28.74 -5.38
CA VAL A 392 -3.96 29.36 -4.43
C VAL A 392 -3.43 29.26 -2.98
N ILE A 393 -2.82 28.14 -2.62
CA ILE A 393 -2.18 27.96 -1.31
C ILE A 393 -0.99 28.90 -1.18
N ASP A 394 -0.15 29.03 -2.20
CA ASP A 394 1.00 29.92 -2.22
C ASP A 394 0.60 31.41 -2.07
N GLU A 395 -0.42 31.85 -2.82
CA GLU A 395 -0.99 33.18 -2.72
C GLU A 395 -1.55 33.43 -1.30
N TRP A 396 -2.21 32.43 -0.70
CA TRP A 396 -2.71 32.52 0.67
C TRP A 396 -1.58 32.64 1.70
N ILE A 397 -0.49 31.87 1.56
CA ILE A 397 0.68 31.95 2.44
C ILE A 397 1.26 33.37 2.40
N ARG A 398 1.50 33.93 1.21
CA ARG A 398 2.02 35.28 1.03
C ARG A 398 1.12 36.34 1.68
N ALA A 399 -0.17 36.28 1.45
CA ALA A 399 -1.13 37.20 2.06
C ALA A 399 -1.16 37.09 3.60
N ARG A 400 -0.93 35.90 4.16
CA ARG A 400 -0.87 35.70 5.62
C ARG A 400 0.44 36.13 6.23
N GLN A 401 1.56 36.00 5.50
CA GLN A 401 2.84 36.57 5.94
C GLN A 401 2.74 38.08 6.18
N GLU A 402 2.09 38.82 5.25
CA GLU A 402 1.88 40.25 5.39
C GLU A 402 1.00 40.66 6.60
N GLN A 403 0.07 39.80 7.01
CA GLN A 403 -0.92 40.07 8.06
C GLN A 403 -0.51 39.53 9.45
N THR A 404 0.52 38.68 9.51
CA THR A 404 0.92 38.00 10.74
C THR A 404 2.19 38.60 11.27
N HIS A 405 2.23 38.95 12.58
CA HIS A 405 3.47 39.33 13.21
C HIS A 405 4.41 38.12 13.27
N ILE A 406 5.56 38.23 12.63
CA ILE A 406 6.53 37.14 12.49
C ILE A 406 7.85 37.64 13.08
N GLU A 407 8.33 36.98 14.12
CA GLU A 407 9.61 37.21 14.73
C GLU A 407 10.58 36.09 14.41
N ILE A 408 11.60 36.40 13.64
CA ILE A 408 12.63 35.42 13.27
C ILE A 408 13.86 35.66 14.15
N ASN A 409 14.36 34.60 14.76
CA ASN A 409 15.60 34.64 15.52
C ASN A 409 16.75 35.14 14.62
N GLU A 410 17.60 35.99 15.13
CA GLU A 410 18.75 36.59 14.37
C GLU A 410 19.62 35.54 13.69
N ARG A 411 19.75 34.38 14.28
CA ARG A 411 20.48 33.21 13.75
C ARG A 411 20.01 32.77 12.36
N TYR A 412 18.74 32.98 12.06
CA TYR A 412 18.10 32.50 10.80
C TYR A 412 17.81 33.65 9.82
N ARG A 413 18.06 34.89 10.15
CA ARG A 413 17.77 36.05 9.29
C ARG A 413 18.49 36.05 7.94
N ASN A 414 19.59 35.32 7.84
CA ASN A 414 20.40 35.23 6.61
C ASN A 414 20.08 33.93 5.79
N CYS A 415 19.09 33.13 6.18
CA CYS A 415 18.65 31.95 5.44
C CYS A 415 17.85 32.36 4.20
N HIS A 416 17.94 31.56 3.16
CA HIS A 416 17.13 31.73 1.95
C HIS A 416 15.81 30.97 2.17
N PHE A 417 14.76 31.71 2.45
CA PHE A 417 13.43 31.19 2.66
C PHE A 417 12.72 30.92 1.33
N GLN A 418 11.90 29.91 1.24
CA GLN A 418 11.04 29.64 0.09
C GLN A 418 10.09 30.81 -0.16
N TYR A 419 9.66 31.50 0.92
CA TYR A 419 8.85 32.70 0.90
C TYR A 419 9.70 33.84 1.47
N PRO A 420 10.22 34.79 0.66
CA PRO A 420 11.18 35.81 1.12
C PRO A 420 10.59 36.86 2.07
N ASP A 421 9.27 36.97 2.13
CA ASP A 421 8.57 38.00 2.90
C ASP A 421 8.47 37.70 4.42
N TRP A 422 9.26 36.73 4.92
CA TRP A 422 9.36 36.43 6.35
C TRP A 422 10.09 37.51 7.14
N ILE A 423 10.93 38.31 6.48
CA ILE A 423 11.72 39.36 7.09
C ILE A 423 11.09 40.70 6.72
N HIS A 424 10.28 41.27 7.60
CA HIS A 424 9.86 42.67 7.47
C HIS A 424 11.00 43.56 7.92
N GLU A 425 11.62 44.33 7.03
CA GLU A 425 12.40 45.47 7.45
C GLU A 425 11.43 46.45 8.11
N ASP A 426 11.68 46.78 9.40
CA ASP A 426 10.94 47.79 10.08
C ASP A 426 10.96 49.06 9.22
N LYS A 427 9.83 49.36 8.57
CA LYS A 427 9.65 50.67 7.96
C LYS A 427 9.63 51.71 9.09
N LYS A 428 10.79 52.32 9.33
CA LYS A 428 10.91 53.48 10.19
C LYS A 428 10.11 54.64 9.62
#